data_3c690d84f930db77cc8356ce90537e1c
#
_entry.id   3c690d84f930db77cc8356ce90537e1c
#
_cell.length_a   1.000
_cell.length_b   1.000
_cell.length_c   1.000
_cell.angle_alpha   90.00
_cell.angle_beta   90.00
_cell.angle_gamma   90.00
#
_symmetry.space_group_name_H-M   'P 1'
#
loop_
_entity.id
_entity.type
_entity.pdbx_description
1 polymer ?
#
loop_
_entity_poly.entity_id
_entity_poly.type
_entity_poly.pdbx_seq_one_letter_code
_entity_poly.pdbx_strand_id
1 'polypeptide(L)'
;DTIGATFVRDVLPGEVVTISPEKGIESDMTMALPKEKEARCIFEYIYFARPDSHIDGVSVYASRIKAGKFLAQDSPVEADLVTGVPESGNAAALGYSLASGIPYGTAFVKNSYVGRTFIKPKQSSRESSVQVKLNVLREAVAGKRVIMIDDSIVRGTTSDRIVRMLRDAGAT
;
A
#
# COMPACT_ATOMS: atom_id res chain seq x y z
N ASP A 1 -4.62 -22.33 -1.00
CA ASP A 1 -5.74 -22.69 -0.15
C ASP A 1 -7.09 -22.50 -0.80
N THR A 2 -7.39 -21.35 -1.44
CA THR A 2 -8.69 -21.11 -2.10
C THR A 2 -8.99 -22.10 -3.24
N ILE A 3 -7.98 -22.63 -3.90
CA ILE A 3 -8.08 -23.61 -4.98
C ILE A 3 -7.71 -25.02 -4.54
N GLY A 4 -7.52 -25.26 -3.24
CA GLY A 4 -7.10 -26.55 -2.68
C GLY A 4 -5.66 -26.94 -2.98
N ALA A 5 -4.82 -26.00 -3.46
CA ALA A 5 -3.42 -26.27 -3.75
C ALA A 5 -2.55 -26.13 -2.49
N THR A 6 -1.48 -26.91 -2.44
CA THR A 6 -0.46 -26.82 -1.39
C THR A 6 0.75 -26.05 -1.92
N PHE A 7 1.22 -25.06 -1.16
CA PHE A 7 2.43 -24.33 -1.48
C PHE A 7 3.65 -25.25 -1.35
N VAL A 8 4.47 -25.35 -2.37
CA VAL A 8 5.67 -26.19 -2.40
C VAL A 8 6.90 -25.37 -2.03
N ARG A 9 7.19 -24.32 -2.80
CA ARG A 9 8.31 -23.40 -2.59
C ARG A 9 8.20 -22.20 -3.51
N ASP A 10 8.98 -21.17 -3.26
CA ASP A 10 9.18 -20.07 -4.20
C ASP A 10 10.06 -20.49 -5.39
N VAL A 11 9.86 -19.84 -6.53
CA VAL A 11 10.72 -19.95 -7.70
C VAL A 11 11.95 -19.05 -7.50
N LEU A 12 13.13 -19.58 -7.80
CA LEU A 12 14.37 -18.82 -7.62
C LEU A 12 14.57 -17.78 -8.74
N PRO A 13 15.30 -16.69 -8.50
CA PRO A 13 15.61 -15.71 -9.54
C PRO A 13 16.32 -16.34 -10.74
N GLY A 14 15.74 -16.16 -11.94
CA GLY A 14 16.24 -16.76 -13.19
C GLY A 14 15.93 -18.25 -13.38
N GLU A 15 15.21 -18.86 -12.45
CA GLU A 15 14.76 -20.25 -12.58
C GLU A 15 13.62 -20.38 -13.59
N VAL A 16 13.73 -21.35 -14.48
CA VAL A 16 12.64 -21.79 -15.35
C VAL A 16 12.05 -23.07 -14.78
N VAL A 17 10.78 -23.02 -14.39
CA VAL A 17 10.06 -24.18 -13.85
C VAL A 17 9.13 -24.74 -14.91
N THR A 18 9.28 -26.01 -15.24
CA THR A 18 8.38 -26.75 -16.13
C THR A 18 7.57 -27.74 -15.30
N ILE A 19 6.27 -27.77 -15.52
CA ILE A 19 5.35 -28.70 -14.86
C ILE A 19 4.68 -29.55 -15.92
N SER A 20 4.84 -30.88 -15.82
CA SER A 20 4.19 -31.83 -16.73
C SER A 20 3.60 -33.01 -15.96
N PRO A 21 2.56 -33.67 -16.51
CA PRO A 21 2.00 -34.86 -15.88
C PRO A 21 3.00 -36.04 -15.78
N GLU A 22 3.92 -36.12 -16.74
CA GLU A 22 4.88 -37.24 -16.85
C GLU A 22 6.07 -37.06 -15.92
N LYS A 23 6.56 -35.83 -15.76
CA LYS A 23 7.83 -35.55 -15.06
C LYS A 23 7.64 -34.76 -13.76
N GLY A 24 6.42 -34.27 -13.51
CA GLY A 24 6.17 -33.43 -12.35
C GLY A 24 6.80 -32.05 -12.49
N ILE A 25 7.50 -31.58 -11.47
CA ILE A 25 8.17 -30.27 -11.43
C ILE A 25 9.64 -30.45 -11.80
N GLU A 26 10.04 -29.86 -12.91
CA GLU A 26 11.45 -29.77 -13.35
C GLU A 26 11.94 -28.32 -13.23
N SER A 27 13.18 -28.14 -12.82
CA SER A 27 13.82 -26.85 -12.61
C SER A 27 15.06 -26.71 -13.50
N ASP A 28 15.14 -25.62 -14.25
CA ASP A 28 16.31 -25.27 -15.07
C ASP A 28 16.91 -23.93 -14.54
N MET A 29 18.15 -23.99 -14.09
CA MET A 29 18.91 -22.86 -13.55
C MET A 29 19.96 -22.33 -14.54
N THR A 30 19.96 -22.77 -15.79
CA THR A 30 20.98 -22.38 -16.78
C THR A 30 21.01 -20.88 -17.05
N MET A 31 19.88 -20.18 -16.88
CA MET A 31 19.74 -18.75 -17.07
C MET A 31 19.79 -17.97 -15.75
N ALA A 32 20.00 -18.64 -14.62
CA ALA A 32 20.04 -17.98 -13.32
C ALA A 32 21.26 -17.04 -13.19
N LEU A 33 20.99 -15.85 -12.64
CA LEU A 33 22.05 -14.91 -12.32
C LEU A 33 22.79 -15.33 -11.05
N PRO A 34 24.10 -14.97 -10.92
CA PRO A 34 24.82 -15.13 -9.66
C PRO A 34 24.07 -14.44 -8.50
N LYS A 35 24.09 -15.05 -7.31
CA LYS A 35 23.37 -14.53 -6.11
C LYS A 35 23.77 -13.09 -5.76
N GLU A 36 24.98 -12.69 -6.02
CA GLU A 36 25.48 -11.33 -5.77
C GLU A 36 24.76 -10.25 -6.60
N LYS A 37 24.01 -10.65 -7.63
CA LYS A 37 23.25 -9.73 -8.49
C LYS A 37 21.75 -9.76 -8.25
N GLU A 38 21.29 -10.45 -7.21
CA GLU A 38 19.88 -10.36 -6.84
C GLU A 38 19.53 -8.94 -6.40
N ALA A 39 18.56 -8.33 -7.11
CA ALA A 39 18.07 -6.99 -6.80
C ALA A 39 16.59 -7.09 -6.43
N ARG A 40 16.27 -6.64 -5.21
CA ARG A 40 14.91 -6.68 -4.67
C ARG A 40 14.27 -5.32 -4.76
N CYS A 41 13.04 -5.27 -5.25
CA CYS A 41 12.31 -4.02 -5.37
C CYS A 41 11.61 -3.70 -4.03
N ILE A 42 12.01 -2.61 -3.38
CA ILE A 42 11.38 -2.14 -2.14
C ILE A 42 9.91 -1.80 -2.33
N PHE A 43 9.47 -1.54 -3.55
CA PHE A 43 8.09 -1.16 -3.88
C PHE A 43 7.07 -2.26 -3.55
N GLU A 44 7.51 -3.53 -3.53
CA GLU A 44 6.69 -4.65 -3.05
C GLU A 44 6.26 -4.45 -1.59
N TYR A 45 7.18 -4.01 -0.74
CA TYR A 45 6.88 -3.77 0.68
C TYR A 45 6.04 -2.51 0.89
N ILE A 46 6.24 -1.46 0.10
CA ILE A 46 5.60 -0.16 0.29
C ILE A 46 4.16 -0.17 -0.23
N TYR A 47 3.95 -0.68 -1.46
CA TYR A 47 2.71 -0.49 -2.19
C TYR A 47 2.12 -1.78 -2.75
N PHE A 48 2.91 -2.57 -3.50
CA PHE A 48 2.39 -3.55 -4.45
C PHE A 48 1.85 -4.81 -3.78
N ALA A 49 2.61 -5.39 -2.84
CA ALA A 49 2.21 -6.62 -2.18
C ALA A 49 1.02 -6.42 -1.22
N ARG A 50 0.23 -7.46 -1.08
CA ARG A 50 -0.85 -7.48 -0.07
C ARG A 50 -0.24 -7.41 1.34
N PRO A 51 -0.90 -6.75 2.30
CA PRO A 51 -0.37 -6.61 3.66
C PRO A 51 -0.12 -7.95 4.36
N ASP A 52 -0.90 -8.97 4.04
CA ASP A 52 -0.78 -10.32 4.61
C ASP A 52 0.33 -11.18 3.96
N SER A 53 1.06 -10.63 2.99
CA SER A 53 2.15 -11.33 2.31
C SER A 53 3.42 -11.34 3.15
N HIS A 54 4.21 -12.41 2.95
CA HIS A 54 5.60 -12.49 3.39
C HIS A 54 6.49 -12.56 2.14
N ILE A 55 7.48 -11.69 2.07
CA ILE A 55 8.46 -11.64 0.98
C ILE A 55 9.83 -11.82 1.61
N ASP A 56 10.58 -12.81 1.16
CA ASP A 56 11.91 -13.15 1.72
C ASP A 56 11.89 -13.34 3.25
N GLY A 57 10.81 -13.94 3.77
CA GLY A 57 10.64 -14.17 5.21
C GLY A 57 10.23 -12.93 6.03
N VAL A 58 10.02 -11.77 5.37
CA VAL A 58 9.64 -10.52 6.04
C VAL A 58 8.16 -10.21 5.78
N SER A 59 7.41 -9.93 6.85
CA SER A 59 6.02 -9.50 6.75
C SER A 59 5.92 -8.11 6.13
N VAL A 60 5.13 -7.98 5.06
CA VAL A 60 4.82 -6.70 4.40
C VAL A 60 4.11 -5.76 5.37
N TYR A 61 3.15 -6.26 6.14
CA TYR A 61 2.43 -5.46 7.14
C TYR A 61 3.39 -4.88 8.21
N ALA A 62 4.25 -5.73 8.79
CA ALA A 62 5.21 -5.30 9.80
C ALA A 62 6.20 -4.26 9.24
N SER A 63 6.61 -4.41 7.98
CA SER A 63 7.49 -3.45 7.30
C SER A 63 6.83 -2.07 7.16
N ARG A 64 5.55 -2.02 6.78
CA ARG A 64 4.79 -0.77 6.68
C ARG A 64 4.57 -0.10 8.04
N ILE A 65 4.26 -0.86 9.08
CA ILE A 65 4.19 -0.34 10.46
C ILE A 65 5.53 0.29 10.86
N LYS A 66 6.64 -0.39 10.58
CA LYS A 66 7.98 0.09 10.90
C LYS A 66 8.31 1.38 10.12
N ALA A 67 7.97 1.45 8.85
CA ALA A 67 8.13 2.67 8.04
C ALA A 67 7.36 3.85 8.63
N GLY A 68 6.11 3.64 9.04
CA GLY A 68 5.32 4.68 9.71
C GLY A 68 5.91 5.16 11.03
N LYS A 69 6.49 4.25 11.82
CA LYS A 69 7.21 4.63 13.06
C LYS A 69 8.43 5.51 12.77
N PHE A 70 9.22 5.16 11.77
CA PHE A 70 10.36 6.00 11.37
C PHE A 70 9.91 7.36 10.84
N LEU A 71 8.84 7.41 10.05
CA LEU A 71 8.29 8.67 9.56
C LEU A 71 7.88 9.60 10.70
N ALA A 72 7.29 9.08 11.78
CA ALA A 72 6.94 9.87 12.96
C ALA A 72 8.17 10.42 13.69
N GLN A 73 9.29 9.71 13.67
CA GLN A 73 10.55 10.16 14.26
C GLN A 73 11.26 11.20 13.39
N ASP A 74 11.28 11.00 12.08
CA ASP A 74 11.95 11.88 11.12
C ASP A 74 11.17 13.17 10.86
N SER A 75 9.84 13.11 10.94
CA SER A 75 8.95 14.23 10.64
C SER A 75 7.83 14.33 11.69
N PRO A 76 8.14 14.73 12.91
CA PRO A 76 7.15 14.94 13.96
C PRO A 76 6.26 16.16 13.63
N VAL A 77 4.95 15.98 13.69
CA VAL A 77 3.96 17.03 13.43
C VAL A 77 2.89 17.00 14.51
N GLU A 78 2.48 18.17 14.99
CA GLU A 78 1.34 18.29 15.89
C GLU A 78 0.02 18.15 15.14
N ALA A 79 -0.80 17.19 15.53
CA ALA A 79 -2.11 16.94 14.96
C ALA A 79 -3.04 16.28 15.96
N ASP A 80 -4.32 16.18 15.59
CA ASP A 80 -5.37 15.62 16.42
C ASP A 80 -5.76 14.21 15.95
N LEU A 81 -5.39 13.86 14.70
CA LEU A 81 -5.73 12.59 14.07
C LEU A 81 -4.66 12.17 13.07
N VAL A 82 -4.30 10.89 13.07
CA VAL A 82 -3.55 10.24 12.00
C VAL A 82 -4.47 9.32 11.21
N THR A 83 -4.45 9.41 9.90
CA THR A 83 -5.22 8.54 9.01
C THR A 83 -4.39 8.06 7.84
N GLY A 84 -4.69 6.87 7.31
CA GLY A 84 -4.08 6.34 6.09
C GLY A 84 -4.97 6.53 4.88
N VAL A 85 -4.35 6.74 3.72
CA VAL A 85 -5.05 6.62 2.44
C VAL A 85 -5.26 5.12 2.15
N PRO A 86 -6.51 4.66 2.07
CA PRO A 86 -6.77 3.24 1.94
C PRO A 86 -6.36 2.68 0.55
N GLU A 87 -5.79 1.49 0.51
CA GLU A 87 -5.54 0.61 1.65
C GLU A 87 -4.07 0.57 2.05
N SER A 88 -3.17 0.97 1.15
CA SER A 88 -1.72 0.88 1.27
C SER A 88 -1.15 1.74 2.40
N GLY A 89 -1.70 2.94 2.62
CA GLY A 89 -1.27 3.86 3.67
C GLY A 89 -1.69 3.49 5.09
N ASN A 90 -2.68 2.62 5.27
CA ASN A 90 -3.27 2.35 6.58
C ASN A 90 -2.27 1.78 7.60
N ALA A 91 -1.44 0.82 7.19
CA ALA A 91 -0.47 0.22 8.11
C ALA A 91 0.63 1.20 8.51
N ALA A 92 1.10 2.03 7.59
CA ALA A 92 2.08 3.08 7.89
C ALA A 92 1.47 4.17 8.81
N ALA A 93 0.22 4.56 8.59
CA ALA A 93 -0.50 5.50 9.45
C ALA A 93 -0.65 4.96 10.89
N LEU A 94 -0.97 3.68 11.04
CA LEU A 94 -0.99 3.04 12.35
C LEU A 94 0.41 3.07 13.00
N GLY A 95 1.47 2.79 12.23
CA GLY A 95 2.84 2.87 12.70
C GLY A 95 3.22 4.27 13.18
N TYR A 96 2.83 5.30 12.44
CA TYR A 96 3.01 6.70 12.80
C TYR A 96 2.30 7.04 14.12
N SER A 97 1.02 6.66 14.23
CA SER A 97 0.24 6.86 15.46
C SER A 97 0.89 6.21 16.68
N LEU A 98 1.33 4.96 16.57
CA LEU A 98 1.99 4.24 17.65
C LEU A 98 3.28 4.91 18.14
N ALA A 99 4.01 5.58 17.25
CA ALA A 99 5.26 6.25 17.62
C ALA A 99 5.06 7.70 18.09
N SER A 100 4.09 8.42 17.50
CA SER A 100 3.80 9.82 17.86
C SER A 100 2.88 9.98 19.06
N GLY A 101 2.09 8.96 19.41
CA GLY A 101 1.01 9.04 20.39
C GLY A 101 -0.26 9.76 19.90
N ILE A 102 -0.28 10.25 18.66
CA ILE A 102 -1.47 10.89 18.07
C ILE A 102 -2.47 9.79 17.69
N PRO A 103 -3.78 9.94 18.04
CA PRO A 103 -4.78 8.91 17.76
C PRO A 103 -4.88 8.53 16.27
N TYR A 104 -4.95 7.24 15.98
CA TYR A 104 -5.29 6.74 14.66
C TYR A 104 -6.81 6.69 14.49
N GLY A 105 -7.29 7.09 13.30
CA GLY A 105 -8.71 6.95 12.96
C GLY A 105 -8.92 6.84 11.45
N THR A 106 -10.06 6.27 11.09
CA THR A 106 -10.48 6.14 9.69
C THR A 106 -11.13 7.45 9.23
N ALA A 107 -10.47 8.17 8.32
CA ALA A 107 -11.03 9.37 7.68
C ALA A 107 -11.61 9.09 6.29
N PHE A 108 -11.30 7.96 5.70
CA PHE A 108 -11.71 7.62 4.33
C PHE A 108 -12.45 6.30 4.25
N VAL A 109 -13.46 6.26 3.41
CA VAL A 109 -14.15 5.03 3.01
C VAL A 109 -13.96 4.83 1.51
N LYS A 110 -13.49 3.63 1.16
CA LYS A 110 -13.31 3.23 -0.23
C LYS A 110 -14.60 2.62 -0.77
N ASN A 111 -15.05 3.11 -1.92
CA ASN A 111 -16.17 2.51 -2.63
C ASN A 111 -15.70 1.23 -3.34
N SER A 112 -16.07 0.08 -2.79
CA SER A 112 -15.68 -1.25 -3.31
C SER A 112 -16.35 -1.61 -4.64
N TYR A 113 -17.42 -0.91 -5.03
CA TYR A 113 -18.14 -1.15 -6.29
C TYR A 113 -17.46 -0.51 -7.50
N VAL A 114 -16.45 0.34 -7.29
CA VAL A 114 -15.72 1.02 -8.38
C VAL A 114 -14.40 0.30 -8.63
N GLY A 115 -14.29 -0.35 -9.79
CA GLY A 115 -13.08 -1.07 -10.22
C GLY A 115 -11.83 -0.19 -10.39
N ARG A 116 -10.68 -0.80 -10.73
CA ARG A 116 -9.39 -0.11 -10.93
C ARG A 116 -9.47 0.92 -12.07
N THR A 117 -9.17 2.19 -11.77
CA THR A 117 -9.29 3.35 -12.69
C THR A 117 -8.06 3.60 -13.54
N PHE A 118 -6.93 2.94 -13.28
CA PHE A 118 -5.69 3.16 -14.03
C PHE A 118 -5.75 2.75 -15.52
N ILE A 119 -6.79 2.02 -15.91
CA ILE A 119 -6.98 1.47 -17.27
C ILE A 119 -7.80 2.42 -18.17
N LYS A 120 -8.30 3.56 -17.65
CA LYS A 120 -9.10 4.49 -18.46
C LYS A 120 -8.20 5.46 -19.26
N PRO A 121 -8.43 5.62 -20.59
CA PRO A 121 -7.53 6.37 -21.46
C PRO A 121 -7.60 7.90 -21.32
N LYS A 122 -8.66 8.49 -20.79
CA LYS A 122 -8.83 9.96 -20.69
C LYS A 122 -8.54 10.51 -19.29
N GLN A 123 -7.80 11.64 -19.24
CA GLN A 123 -7.41 12.33 -18.00
C GLN A 123 -8.62 12.81 -17.17
N SER A 124 -9.63 13.40 -17.80
CA SER A 124 -10.88 13.83 -17.15
C SER A 124 -11.67 12.67 -16.52
N SER A 125 -11.60 11.47 -17.12
CA SER A 125 -12.22 10.25 -16.56
C SER A 125 -11.47 9.70 -15.35
N ARG A 126 -10.15 9.96 -15.23
CA ARG A 126 -9.34 9.57 -14.06
C ARG A 126 -9.63 10.47 -12.87
N GLU A 127 -9.82 11.75 -13.11
CA GLU A 127 -10.13 12.74 -12.06
C GLU A 127 -11.49 12.48 -11.41
N SER A 128 -12.53 12.26 -12.18
CA SER A 128 -13.86 11.87 -11.67
C SER A 128 -13.82 10.54 -10.90
N SER A 129 -12.93 9.64 -11.30
CA SER A 129 -12.83 8.30 -10.72
C SER A 129 -12.20 8.26 -9.32
N VAL A 130 -11.37 9.22 -8.93
CA VAL A 130 -10.85 9.29 -7.56
C VAL A 130 -11.96 9.72 -6.59
N GLN A 131 -12.80 10.67 -6.96
CA GLN A 131 -13.97 11.09 -6.14
C GLN A 131 -14.99 9.96 -5.94
N VAL A 132 -15.22 9.13 -6.97
CA VAL A 132 -16.15 7.99 -6.87
C VAL A 132 -15.58 6.86 -6.01
N LYS A 133 -14.25 6.78 -5.87
CA LYS A 133 -13.58 5.69 -5.14
C LYS A 133 -13.36 5.96 -3.67
N LEU A 134 -13.18 7.20 -3.29
CA LEU A 134 -12.79 7.57 -1.94
C LEU A 134 -13.73 8.65 -1.43
N ASN A 135 -14.34 8.42 -0.26
CA ASN A 135 -15.18 9.38 0.43
C ASN A 135 -14.57 9.71 1.78
N VAL A 136 -14.66 10.98 2.18
CA VAL A 136 -14.22 11.44 3.50
C VAL A 136 -15.35 11.29 4.52
N LEU A 137 -15.03 10.77 5.69
CA LEU A 137 -15.92 10.75 6.85
C LEU A 137 -15.83 12.09 7.58
N ARG A 138 -16.79 12.98 7.31
CA ARG A 138 -16.79 14.35 7.82
C ARG A 138 -16.73 14.39 9.35
N GLU A 139 -17.48 13.55 10.04
CA GLU A 139 -17.52 13.47 11.51
C GLU A 139 -16.17 13.09 12.11
N ALA A 140 -15.34 12.38 11.34
CA ALA A 140 -14.01 11.97 11.81
C ALA A 140 -12.99 13.11 11.73
N VAL A 141 -13.14 14.07 10.79
CA VAL A 141 -12.10 15.05 10.44
C VAL A 141 -12.48 16.50 10.71
N ALA A 142 -13.76 16.84 10.81
CA ALA A 142 -14.20 18.22 10.98
C ALA A 142 -13.60 18.88 12.24
N GLY A 143 -12.97 20.04 12.05
CA GLY A 143 -12.31 20.81 13.11
C GLY A 143 -11.00 20.22 13.63
N LYS A 144 -10.46 19.16 13.00
CA LYS A 144 -9.22 18.50 13.43
C LYS A 144 -8.06 18.80 12.49
N ARG A 145 -6.87 18.92 13.06
CA ARG A 145 -5.60 18.85 12.34
C ARG A 145 -5.34 17.39 12.00
N VAL A 146 -5.25 17.06 10.71
CA VAL A 146 -5.18 15.68 10.23
C VAL A 146 -3.84 15.41 9.57
N ILE A 147 -3.13 14.39 10.04
CA ILE A 147 -2.00 13.80 9.32
C ILE A 147 -2.54 12.72 8.41
N MET A 148 -2.33 12.90 7.11
CA MET A 148 -2.67 11.93 6.09
C MET A 148 -1.41 11.20 5.64
N ILE A 149 -1.37 9.89 5.79
CA ILE A 149 -0.25 9.02 5.37
C ILE A 149 -0.65 8.26 4.11
N ASP A 150 0.14 8.41 3.06
CA ASP A 150 0.02 7.64 1.81
C ASP A 150 1.28 6.82 1.59
N ASP A 151 1.25 5.86 0.68
CA ASP A 151 2.41 5.02 0.35
C ASP A 151 3.47 5.76 -0.48
N SER A 152 3.03 6.65 -1.35
CA SER A 152 3.92 7.35 -2.28
C SER A 152 3.29 8.61 -2.89
N ILE A 153 4.15 9.59 -3.20
CA ILE A 153 3.78 10.78 -3.96
C ILE A 153 4.56 10.77 -5.27
N VAL A 154 3.87 10.56 -6.40
CA VAL A 154 4.51 10.49 -7.73
C VAL A 154 4.42 11.84 -8.44
N ARG A 155 3.22 12.34 -8.70
CA ARG A 155 2.97 13.63 -9.41
C ARG A 155 2.27 14.67 -8.53
N GLY A 156 1.89 14.32 -7.33
CA GLY A 156 1.18 15.18 -6.39
C GLY A 156 -0.30 15.42 -6.71
N THR A 157 -0.77 15.16 -7.92
CA THR A 157 -2.16 15.43 -8.33
C THR A 157 -3.20 14.67 -7.51
N THR A 158 -2.92 13.41 -7.19
CA THR A 158 -3.81 12.59 -6.34
C THR A 158 -3.80 13.10 -4.91
N SER A 159 -2.62 13.37 -4.36
CA SER A 159 -2.46 13.87 -2.98
C SER A 159 -3.11 15.23 -2.80
N ASP A 160 -2.92 16.18 -3.74
CA ASP A 160 -3.58 17.50 -3.73
C ASP A 160 -5.10 17.37 -3.66
N ARG A 161 -5.65 16.47 -4.46
CA ARG A 161 -7.09 16.23 -4.47
C ARG A 161 -7.61 15.65 -3.17
N ILE A 162 -6.91 14.66 -2.60
CA ILE A 162 -7.30 14.05 -1.33
C ILE A 162 -7.23 15.07 -0.20
N VAL A 163 -6.20 15.94 -0.20
CA VAL A 163 -6.08 17.05 0.76
C VAL A 163 -7.25 18.03 0.63
N ARG A 164 -7.65 18.39 -0.60
CA ARG A 164 -8.85 19.23 -0.80
C ARG A 164 -10.11 18.58 -0.26
N MET A 165 -10.31 17.28 -0.50
CA MET A 165 -11.47 16.56 0.04
C MET A 165 -11.50 16.59 1.58
N LEU A 166 -10.35 16.47 2.25
CA LEU A 166 -10.27 16.62 3.71
C LEU A 166 -10.65 18.03 4.17
N ARG A 167 -10.13 19.07 3.48
CA ARG A 167 -10.44 20.47 3.78
C ARG A 167 -11.91 20.79 3.54
N ASP A 168 -12.49 20.33 2.45
CA ASP A 168 -13.92 20.49 2.16
C ASP A 168 -14.81 19.78 3.19
N ALA A 169 -14.31 18.71 3.80
CA ALA A 169 -14.94 18.03 4.92
C ALA A 169 -14.72 18.74 6.29
N GLY A 170 -13.94 19.83 6.32
CA GLY A 170 -13.72 20.66 7.50
C GLY A 170 -12.46 20.31 8.31
N ALA A 171 -11.51 19.56 7.75
CA ALA A 171 -10.17 19.41 8.34
C ALA A 171 -9.39 20.74 8.27
N THR A 172 -8.53 20.99 9.27
CA THR A 172 -7.72 22.22 9.39
C THR A 172 -6.23 21.92 9.20
#